data_7bb3db1ff8f276b93d0ca61b5324d0e2
#
_entry.id   7bb3db1ff8f276b93d0ca61b5324d0e2
#
_cell.length_a   1.000
_cell.length_b   1.000
_cell.length_c   1.000
_cell.angle_alpha   90.00
_cell.angle_beta   90.00
_cell.angle_gamma   90.00
#
_symmetry.space_group_name_H-M   'P 1'
#
loop_
_entity.id
_entity.type
_entity.pdbx_description
1 polymer ?
#
loop_
_entity_poly.entity_id
_entity_poly.type
_entity_poly.pdbx_seq_one_letter_code
_entity_poly.pdbx_strand_id
1 'polypeptide(L)'
;MMLLERDLIQSVGFRNVTEGGRVTGFQFRVRMPSYRGMAASLIDGIAVRVGNVVDVGPHVPLWTFGERTYTLQQLWDSDGVRWPLEEAAVVTVPLDGGLPQGVHEVSIELRLRMSYIPLEHQPTVHRTSRKVTLAPEGREGSFRYGVSLYSFMGDYGTVMDLETALAAVADVGATGVEILGEGHIPNYPEPSPAWIDNWFGLLEKYSLEPTNYGSWIDTRLHPGRTMTVAEGADALQRDLRLANQLGFGFVRPKIGVVSSDLVPDPIWTESVERSLDLAHELGIIICPEIHSPTPIKHPVVEDYIALIERTGTKNFGLLIDTGIFQDRPIPLREGETRETRPAFLDGIGVDPADFADIAQYVVFVQAKFHDINEELEDQQIPWLPVLKALKDSGYTGYLSSEYEGERTPWRAIEQVRRQHALIRRIAGELTCPIPPPSKENNNAKRTS
;
A
#
# COMPACT_ATOMS: atom_id res chain seq x y z
N MET A 1 13.49 -14.33 -1.76
CA MET A 1 13.28 -14.54 -0.29
C MET A 1 13.02 -13.18 0.34
N MET A 2 11.92 -13.02 1.05
CA MET A 2 11.53 -11.74 1.66
C MET A 2 12.56 -11.29 2.71
N LEU A 3 13.04 -10.06 2.61
CA LEU A 3 13.96 -9.48 3.57
C LEU A 3 13.29 -9.26 4.94
N LEU A 4 14.06 -9.37 6.02
CA LEU A 4 13.57 -9.19 7.38
C LEU A 4 13.97 -7.80 7.92
N GLU A 5 13.04 -7.17 8.60
CA GLU A 5 13.29 -5.95 9.36
C GLU A 5 14.26 -6.22 10.51
N ARG A 6 14.95 -5.18 10.98
CA ARG A 6 15.86 -5.31 12.15
C ARG A 6 15.11 -5.61 13.44
N ASP A 7 13.87 -5.17 13.56
CA ASP A 7 13.02 -5.45 14.72
C ASP A 7 12.68 -6.94 14.85
N LEU A 8 12.55 -7.42 16.07
CA LEU A 8 12.15 -8.82 16.30
C LEU A 8 10.75 -9.10 15.78
N ILE A 9 9.80 -8.22 16.07
CA ILE A 9 8.43 -8.30 15.57
C ILE A 9 8.41 -7.66 14.19
N GLN A 10 8.01 -8.39 13.16
CA GLN A 10 7.94 -7.91 11.78
C GLN A 10 6.60 -7.21 11.52
N SER A 11 6.59 -6.18 10.65
CA SER A 11 5.36 -5.49 10.24
C SER A 11 4.44 -6.40 9.41
N VAL A 12 5.02 -7.15 8.48
CA VAL A 12 4.26 -8.07 7.61
C VAL A 12 3.86 -9.32 8.37
N GLY A 13 2.59 -9.75 8.23
CA GLY A 13 2.08 -11.00 8.78
C GLY A 13 1.35 -10.88 10.12
N PHE A 14 1.08 -9.65 10.60
CA PHE A 14 0.23 -9.45 11.78
C PHE A 14 -1.24 -9.43 11.36
N ARG A 15 -1.95 -10.52 11.66
CA ARG A 15 -3.34 -10.73 11.24
C ARG A 15 -4.08 -11.70 12.15
N ASN A 16 -5.39 -11.69 12.09
CA ASN A 16 -6.20 -12.76 12.68
C ASN A 16 -6.03 -14.08 11.92
N VAL A 17 -6.25 -15.18 12.61
CA VAL A 17 -6.23 -16.55 12.06
C VAL A 17 -7.65 -17.07 12.02
N THR A 18 -8.09 -17.52 10.84
CA THR A 18 -9.44 -18.05 10.64
C THR A 18 -9.38 -19.54 10.28
N GLU A 19 -10.09 -20.36 11.01
CA GLU A 19 -10.23 -21.81 10.77
C GLU A 19 -11.71 -22.14 10.69
N GLY A 20 -12.12 -22.83 9.63
CA GLY A 20 -13.52 -23.21 9.42
C GLY A 20 -14.50 -22.03 9.41
N GLY A 21 -14.06 -20.86 8.96
CA GLY A 21 -14.88 -19.64 8.92
C GLY A 21 -15.01 -18.90 10.27
N ARG A 22 -14.29 -19.33 11.32
CA ARG A 22 -14.28 -18.70 12.63
C ARG A 22 -12.87 -18.18 12.94
N VAL A 23 -12.77 -16.99 13.49
CA VAL A 23 -11.49 -16.45 13.98
C VAL A 23 -11.11 -17.17 15.27
N THR A 24 -9.96 -17.86 15.26
CA THR A 24 -9.46 -18.72 16.36
C THR A 24 -8.28 -18.11 17.10
N GLY A 25 -7.69 -17.05 16.57
CA GLY A 25 -6.54 -16.40 17.17
C GLY A 25 -5.99 -15.28 16.30
N PHE A 26 -4.79 -14.86 16.62
CA PHE A 26 -4.01 -13.94 15.78
C PHE A 26 -2.58 -14.45 15.66
N GLN A 27 -1.87 -13.98 14.64
CA GLN A 27 -0.48 -14.33 14.39
C GLN A 27 0.36 -13.12 14.08
N PHE A 28 1.66 -13.25 14.33
CA PHE A 28 2.70 -12.30 13.94
C PHE A 28 4.00 -13.04 13.63
N ARG A 29 4.93 -12.34 13.00
CA ARG A 29 6.22 -12.92 12.61
C ARG A 29 7.32 -12.42 13.52
N VAL A 30 8.22 -13.33 13.91
CA VAL A 30 9.38 -13.03 14.77
C VAL A 30 10.65 -13.49 14.08
N ARG A 31 11.61 -12.59 13.88
CA ARG A 31 12.92 -12.99 13.36
C ARG A 31 13.83 -13.55 14.44
N MET A 32 14.81 -14.35 14.03
CA MET A 32 15.85 -14.87 14.91
C MET A 32 16.68 -13.73 15.51
N PRO A 33 16.73 -13.58 16.86
CA PRO A 33 17.51 -12.55 17.54
C PRO A 33 19.00 -12.95 17.72
N SER A 34 19.59 -13.57 16.72
CA SER A 34 20.97 -14.07 16.79
C SER A 34 21.69 -13.82 15.47
N TYR A 35 22.99 -14.07 15.45
CA TYR A 35 23.83 -14.01 14.26
C TYR A 35 23.88 -15.34 13.48
N ARG A 36 23.17 -16.37 13.96
CA ARG A 36 23.07 -17.69 13.30
C ARG A 36 21.69 -18.31 13.52
N GLY A 37 21.28 -19.18 12.61
CA GLY A 37 20.14 -20.04 12.80
C GLY A 37 20.39 -21.09 13.89
N MET A 38 19.33 -21.68 14.44
CA MET A 38 19.41 -22.66 15.51
C MET A 38 18.37 -23.79 15.34
N ALA A 39 18.53 -24.88 16.10
CA ALA A 39 17.49 -25.89 16.24
C ALA A 39 16.29 -25.27 16.97
N ALA A 40 15.08 -25.48 16.44
CA ALA A 40 13.87 -24.91 17.06
C ALA A 40 13.57 -25.52 18.44
N SER A 41 14.11 -26.70 18.72
CA SER A 41 14.06 -27.30 20.06
C SER A 41 14.75 -26.48 21.15
N LEU A 42 15.58 -25.51 20.81
CA LEU A 42 16.21 -24.59 21.74
C LEU A 42 15.33 -23.38 22.13
N ILE A 43 14.15 -23.25 21.53
CA ILE A 43 13.14 -22.30 21.98
C ILE A 43 12.59 -22.77 23.34
N ASP A 44 12.62 -21.86 24.32
CA ASP A 44 12.10 -22.15 25.68
C ASP A 44 10.73 -21.47 25.92
N GLY A 45 10.21 -20.83 24.87
CA GLY A 45 8.89 -20.22 24.81
C GLY A 45 8.88 -18.74 24.45
N ILE A 46 7.69 -18.22 24.28
CA ILE A 46 7.43 -16.81 24.03
C ILE A 46 6.18 -16.36 24.79
N ALA A 47 6.34 -15.46 25.75
CA ALA A 47 5.20 -14.79 26.36
C ALA A 47 4.78 -13.60 25.47
N VAL A 48 3.47 -13.40 25.33
CA VAL A 48 2.90 -12.37 24.46
C VAL A 48 1.87 -11.55 25.20
N ARG A 49 2.00 -10.22 25.13
CA ARG A 49 1.02 -9.27 25.64
C ARG A 49 0.58 -8.32 24.52
N VAL A 50 -0.73 -8.06 24.43
CA VAL A 50 -1.28 -7.07 23.50
C VAL A 50 -2.22 -6.14 24.29
N GLY A 51 -1.73 -4.95 24.60
CA GLY A 51 -2.45 -3.99 25.45
C GLY A 51 -3.00 -4.65 26.72
N ASN A 52 -4.30 -4.46 26.98
CA ASN A 52 -5.03 -5.10 28.07
C ASN A 52 -5.89 -6.30 27.59
N VAL A 53 -5.79 -6.69 26.32
CA VAL A 53 -6.64 -7.71 25.71
C VAL A 53 -6.02 -9.10 25.82
N VAL A 54 -4.70 -9.19 25.71
CA VAL A 54 -3.96 -10.47 25.72
C VAL A 54 -2.82 -10.41 26.71
N ASP A 55 -2.70 -11.44 27.55
CA ASP A 55 -1.53 -11.72 28.39
C ASP A 55 -1.39 -13.24 28.50
N VAL A 56 -0.54 -13.82 27.67
CA VAL A 56 -0.34 -15.27 27.61
C VAL A 56 1.09 -15.65 27.97
N GLY A 57 1.21 -16.73 28.73
CA GLY A 57 2.48 -17.28 29.14
C GLY A 57 3.28 -17.94 28.01
N PRO A 58 4.57 -18.23 28.24
CA PRO A 58 5.52 -18.59 27.20
C PRO A 58 5.24 -19.92 26.48
N HIS A 59 4.39 -20.77 27.04
CA HIS A 59 4.12 -22.11 26.50
C HIS A 59 2.80 -22.20 25.71
N VAL A 60 2.02 -21.13 25.68
CA VAL A 60 0.71 -21.08 25.00
C VAL A 60 0.79 -20.88 23.49
N PRO A 61 1.64 -19.98 22.97
CA PRO A 61 1.70 -19.73 21.53
C PRO A 61 2.19 -20.94 20.73
N LEU A 62 1.64 -21.08 19.53
CA LEU A 62 2.06 -22.06 18.53
C LEU A 62 3.13 -21.47 17.62
N TRP A 63 3.96 -22.32 17.04
CA TRP A 63 5.08 -21.93 16.21
C TRP A 63 4.96 -22.56 14.84
N THR A 64 5.06 -21.76 13.77
CA THR A 64 5.09 -22.29 12.41
C THR A 64 6.46 -22.05 11.78
N PHE A 65 7.04 -23.12 11.27
CA PHE A 65 8.27 -23.14 10.47
C PHE A 65 7.97 -23.82 9.14
N GLY A 66 8.23 -23.13 8.03
CA GLY A 66 7.76 -23.58 6.72
C GLY A 66 6.22 -23.70 6.72
N GLU A 67 5.73 -24.89 6.39
CA GLU A 67 4.28 -25.16 6.30
C GLU A 67 3.70 -25.88 7.56
N ARG A 68 4.53 -26.13 8.59
CA ARG A 68 4.12 -26.91 9.74
C ARG A 68 4.04 -26.09 11.01
N THR A 69 2.94 -26.28 11.72
CA THR A 69 2.70 -25.67 13.04
C THR A 69 2.96 -26.66 14.15
N TYR A 70 3.59 -26.19 15.21
CA TYR A 70 4.04 -26.97 16.36
C TYR A 70 3.62 -26.31 17.66
N THR A 71 3.29 -27.13 18.66
CA THR A 71 3.32 -26.69 20.04
C THR A 71 4.78 -26.62 20.52
N LEU A 72 5.04 -25.94 21.64
CA LEU A 72 6.38 -25.86 22.18
C LEU A 72 6.93 -27.25 22.55
N GLN A 73 6.08 -28.16 23.09
CA GLN A 73 6.48 -29.55 23.40
C GLN A 73 6.90 -30.29 22.12
N GLN A 74 6.15 -30.18 21.03
CA GLN A 74 6.51 -30.81 19.76
C GLN A 74 7.84 -30.28 19.20
N LEU A 75 8.17 -29.01 19.44
CA LEU A 75 9.50 -28.47 19.08
C LEU A 75 10.60 -29.07 19.92
N TRP A 76 10.39 -29.24 21.24
CA TRP A 76 11.38 -29.89 22.13
C TRP A 76 11.66 -31.33 21.74
N ASP A 77 10.64 -32.06 21.31
CA ASP A 77 10.74 -33.46 20.89
C ASP A 77 11.24 -33.60 19.43
N SER A 78 11.52 -32.48 18.72
CA SER A 78 11.96 -32.51 17.34
C SER A 78 13.48 -32.45 17.19
N ASP A 79 14.05 -33.32 16.36
CA ASP A 79 15.49 -33.33 16.05
C ASP A 79 15.84 -32.56 14.77
N GLY A 80 14.85 -32.27 13.90
CA GLY A 80 15.06 -31.75 12.55
C GLY A 80 14.57 -30.36 12.25
N VAL A 81 13.73 -29.78 13.12
CA VAL A 81 13.17 -28.43 12.88
C VAL A 81 14.21 -27.36 13.19
N ARG A 82 14.42 -26.49 12.24
CA ARG A 82 15.39 -25.38 12.37
C ARG A 82 14.71 -24.03 12.21
N TRP A 83 15.20 -23.07 12.95
CA TRP A 83 14.90 -21.66 12.75
C TRP A 83 16.09 -21.01 12.04
N PRO A 84 16.02 -20.79 10.72
CA PRO A 84 17.09 -20.14 9.99
C PRO A 84 17.17 -18.65 10.30
N LEU A 85 18.30 -18.01 9.98
CA LEU A 85 18.50 -16.58 10.25
C LEU A 85 17.68 -15.70 9.32
N GLU A 86 17.52 -16.18 8.11
CA GLU A 86 16.85 -15.48 6.99
C GLU A 86 15.34 -15.63 6.96
N GLU A 87 14.77 -16.43 7.87
CA GLU A 87 13.31 -16.65 7.93
C GLU A 87 12.75 -16.26 9.31
N ALA A 88 11.64 -15.54 9.28
CA ALA A 88 10.90 -15.29 10.49
C ALA A 88 10.02 -16.50 10.84
N ALA A 89 10.02 -16.89 12.11
CA ALA A 89 9.02 -17.81 12.65
C ALA A 89 7.65 -17.12 12.69
N VAL A 90 6.57 -17.84 12.37
CA VAL A 90 5.21 -17.35 12.62
C VAL A 90 4.78 -17.84 14.01
N VAL A 91 4.38 -16.90 14.84
CA VAL A 91 3.85 -17.14 16.19
C VAL A 91 2.36 -16.91 16.17
N THR A 92 1.58 -17.96 16.50
CA THR A 92 0.13 -17.90 16.58
C THR A 92 -0.31 -17.95 18.04
N VAL A 93 -1.10 -16.96 18.44
CA VAL A 93 -1.69 -16.88 19.78
C VAL A 93 -3.17 -17.25 19.67
N PRO A 94 -3.61 -18.35 20.32
CA PRO A 94 -5.03 -18.69 20.38
C PRO A 94 -5.81 -17.61 21.14
N LEU A 95 -6.85 -17.09 20.50
CA LEU A 95 -7.75 -16.08 21.04
C LEU A 95 -9.09 -16.18 20.31
N ASP A 96 -10.12 -16.61 20.99
CA ASP A 96 -11.45 -16.70 20.39
C ASP A 96 -11.96 -15.33 19.95
N GLY A 97 -12.36 -15.22 18.67
CA GLY A 97 -12.72 -13.95 18.05
C GLY A 97 -11.55 -13.08 17.62
N GLY A 98 -10.30 -13.43 17.92
CA GLY A 98 -9.10 -12.68 17.52
C GLY A 98 -8.98 -11.28 18.13
N LEU A 99 -8.17 -10.45 17.51
CA LEU A 99 -8.01 -9.03 17.87
C LEU A 99 -8.99 -8.16 17.08
N PRO A 100 -9.53 -7.09 17.68
CA PRO A 100 -10.30 -6.11 16.91
C PRO A 100 -9.41 -5.38 15.91
N GLN A 101 -10.03 -4.85 14.84
CA GLN A 101 -9.33 -4.04 13.85
C GLN A 101 -8.74 -2.78 14.51
N GLY A 102 -7.47 -2.47 14.24
CA GLY A 102 -6.81 -1.30 14.82
C GLY A 102 -5.31 -1.44 14.95
N VAL A 103 -4.70 -0.46 15.60
CA VAL A 103 -3.28 -0.44 15.98
C VAL A 103 -3.12 -1.10 17.35
N HIS A 104 -2.23 -2.07 17.45
CA HIS A 104 -1.98 -2.81 18.69
C HIS A 104 -0.52 -2.70 19.11
N GLU A 105 -0.27 -2.45 20.37
CA GLU A 105 1.05 -2.60 20.96
C GLU A 105 1.27 -4.05 21.35
N VAL A 106 2.11 -4.74 20.57
CA VAL A 106 2.49 -6.14 20.79
C VAL A 106 3.82 -6.17 21.55
N SER A 107 3.83 -6.73 22.76
CA SER A 107 5.02 -6.94 23.57
C SER A 107 5.31 -8.42 23.67
N ILE A 108 6.57 -8.80 23.51
CA ILE A 108 7.01 -10.21 23.62
C ILE A 108 8.18 -10.37 24.59
N GLU A 109 8.22 -11.53 25.22
CA GLU A 109 9.37 -12.04 25.94
C GLU A 109 9.73 -13.41 25.37
N LEU A 110 10.73 -13.42 24.45
CA LEU A 110 11.22 -14.64 23.80
C LEU A 110 12.36 -15.23 24.61
N ARG A 111 12.28 -16.52 24.92
CA ARG A 111 13.24 -17.29 25.71
C ARG A 111 13.93 -18.34 24.87
N LEU A 112 15.28 -18.32 24.86
CA LEU A 112 16.10 -19.22 24.05
C LEU A 112 17.20 -19.86 24.90
N ARG A 113 17.38 -21.17 24.75
CA ARG A 113 18.50 -21.90 25.36
C ARG A 113 19.72 -21.85 24.44
N MET A 114 20.60 -20.89 24.68
CA MET A 114 21.78 -20.65 23.85
C MET A 114 22.94 -21.48 24.34
N SER A 115 23.39 -22.47 23.59
CA SER A 115 24.37 -23.48 24.00
C SER A 115 25.74 -22.96 24.44
N TYR A 116 26.08 -21.70 24.12
CA TYR A 116 27.34 -21.05 24.53
C TYR A 116 27.21 -20.10 25.72
N ILE A 117 25.98 -19.99 26.26
CA ILE A 117 25.70 -19.23 27.47
C ILE A 117 25.74 -20.21 28.68
N PRO A 118 26.40 -19.85 29.78
CA PRO A 118 26.42 -20.68 30.99
C PRO A 118 25.00 -21.00 31.50
N LEU A 119 24.81 -22.18 32.05
CA LEU A 119 23.49 -22.70 32.48
C LEU A 119 22.80 -21.76 33.47
N GLU A 120 23.55 -21.12 34.36
CA GLU A 120 23.03 -20.18 35.35
C GLU A 120 22.46 -18.88 34.74
N HIS A 121 22.71 -18.66 33.43
CA HIS A 121 22.21 -17.51 32.69
C HIS A 121 21.20 -17.90 31.59
N GLN A 122 20.70 -19.15 31.64
CA GLN A 122 19.70 -19.62 30.69
C GLN A 122 18.30 -19.69 31.34
N PRO A 123 17.23 -19.49 30.52
CA PRO A 123 17.25 -19.11 29.13
C PRO A 123 17.66 -17.63 28.92
N THR A 124 18.31 -17.36 27.81
CA THR A 124 18.49 -15.95 27.36
C THR A 124 17.14 -15.37 26.98
N VAL A 125 16.85 -14.18 27.49
CA VAL A 125 15.54 -13.52 27.33
C VAL A 125 15.66 -12.29 26.47
N HIS A 126 14.90 -12.25 25.37
CA HIS A 126 14.80 -11.11 24.46
C HIS A 126 13.43 -10.46 24.63
N ARG A 127 13.41 -9.18 25.04
CA ARG A 127 12.20 -8.40 25.25
C ARG A 127 12.11 -7.28 24.22
N THR A 128 10.95 -7.12 23.63
CA THR A 128 10.65 -6.01 22.71
C THR A 128 9.17 -5.72 22.71
N SER A 129 8.82 -4.50 22.30
CA SER A 129 7.47 -4.05 22.07
C SER A 129 7.42 -3.29 20.74
N ARG A 130 6.34 -3.47 20.00
CA ARG A 130 6.11 -2.75 18.75
C ARG A 130 4.62 -2.47 18.55
N LYS A 131 4.29 -1.26 18.09
CA LYS A 131 2.95 -0.93 17.58
C LYS A 131 2.82 -1.42 16.15
N VAL A 132 1.83 -2.24 15.88
CA VAL A 132 1.56 -2.85 14.58
C VAL A 132 0.05 -2.81 14.31
N THR A 133 -0.32 -2.43 13.10
CA THR A 133 -1.72 -2.42 12.69
C THR A 133 -2.15 -3.82 12.25
N LEU A 134 -3.28 -4.29 12.76
CA LEU A 134 -3.87 -5.55 12.31
C LEU A 134 -4.26 -5.44 10.82
N ALA A 135 -3.80 -6.38 10.01
CA ALA A 135 -4.14 -6.39 8.59
C ALA A 135 -5.66 -6.50 8.40
N PRO A 136 -6.25 -5.75 7.46
CA PRO A 136 -7.67 -5.90 7.14
C PRO A 136 -7.99 -7.34 6.70
N GLU A 137 -9.14 -7.84 7.11
CA GLU A 137 -9.60 -9.15 6.67
C GLU A 137 -10.24 -9.06 5.27
N GLY A 138 -9.98 -10.10 4.46
CA GLY A 138 -10.57 -10.24 3.13
C GLY A 138 -9.96 -9.32 2.07
N ARG A 139 -10.29 -9.65 0.82
CA ARG A 139 -9.90 -8.89 -0.39
C ARG A 139 -11.09 -8.21 -1.06
N GLU A 140 -12.30 -8.55 -0.64
CA GLU A 140 -13.55 -8.05 -1.20
C GLU A 140 -13.94 -6.70 -0.57
N GLY A 141 -14.62 -5.88 -1.35
CA GLY A 141 -15.09 -4.56 -0.92
C GLY A 141 -15.82 -3.84 -2.05
N SER A 142 -16.27 -2.63 -1.78
CA SER A 142 -16.93 -1.76 -2.78
C SER A 142 -15.99 -1.28 -3.88
N PHE A 143 -14.68 -1.33 -3.61
CA PHE A 143 -13.60 -0.93 -4.50
C PHE A 143 -12.60 -2.06 -4.68
N ARG A 144 -11.83 -2.02 -5.75
CA ARG A 144 -10.62 -2.83 -5.91
C ARG A 144 -9.46 -2.11 -5.21
N TYR A 145 -8.66 -2.85 -4.44
CA TYR A 145 -7.57 -2.25 -3.67
C TYR A 145 -6.21 -2.59 -4.27
N GLY A 146 -5.39 -1.57 -4.43
CA GLY A 146 -4.02 -1.67 -4.90
C GLY A 146 -3.04 -0.92 -4.00
N VAL A 147 -1.75 -1.08 -4.30
CA VAL A 147 -0.67 -0.30 -3.70
C VAL A 147 0.33 0.07 -4.79
N SER A 148 0.66 1.35 -4.87
CA SER A 148 1.80 1.84 -5.64
C SER A 148 3.09 1.53 -4.89
N LEU A 149 4.03 0.85 -5.54
CA LEU A 149 5.36 0.60 -4.97
C LEU A 149 6.16 1.90 -4.74
N TYR A 150 5.70 3.02 -5.31
CA TYR A 150 6.21 4.34 -4.95
C TYR A 150 6.10 4.61 -3.44
N SER A 151 5.07 4.06 -2.77
CA SER A 151 4.94 4.11 -1.31
C SER A 151 6.20 3.67 -0.58
N PHE A 152 6.97 2.76 -1.15
CA PHE A 152 8.16 2.16 -0.55
C PHE A 152 9.49 2.74 -1.04
N MET A 153 9.48 3.83 -1.83
CA MET A 153 10.69 4.39 -2.45
C MET A 153 11.81 4.77 -1.46
N GLY A 154 11.47 5.02 -0.18
CA GLY A 154 12.48 5.22 0.86
C GLY A 154 13.27 3.95 1.24
N ASP A 155 12.65 2.79 1.06
CA ASP A 155 13.17 1.48 1.46
C ASP A 155 13.60 0.63 0.26
N TYR A 156 12.89 0.76 -0.88
CA TYR A 156 13.11 -0.03 -2.08
C TYR A 156 14.52 0.16 -2.65
N GLY A 157 15.19 -0.93 -2.95
CA GLY A 157 16.57 -0.92 -3.45
C GLY A 157 17.64 -0.70 -2.36
N THR A 158 17.25 -0.46 -1.11
CA THR A 158 18.16 -0.31 0.03
C THR A 158 17.96 -1.41 1.08
N VAL A 159 16.83 -1.41 1.75
CA VAL A 159 16.45 -2.39 2.79
C VAL A 159 15.29 -3.30 2.36
N MET A 160 14.70 -3.02 1.22
CA MET A 160 13.55 -3.74 0.66
C MET A 160 13.83 -4.13 -0.80
N ASP A 161 13.58 -5.36 -1.16
CA ASP A 161 13.58 -5.87 -2.53
C ASP A 161 12.16 -5.99 -3.10
N LEU A 162 12.07 -6.37 -4.38
CA LEU A 162 10.79 -6.53 -5.07
C LEU A 162 9.88 -7.54 -4.37
N GLU A 163 10.41 -8.67 -3.94
CA GLU A 163 9.63 -9.71 -3.28
C GLU A 163 9.04 -9.22 -1.95
N THR A 164 9.83 -8.50 -1.16
CA THR A 164 9.40 -7.91 0.12
C THR A 164 8.31 -6.86 -0.10
N ALA A 165 8.45 -6.02 -1.13
CA ALA A 165 7.44 -5.01 -1.48
C ALA A 165 6.11 -5.68 -1.88
N LEU A 166 6.15 -6.70 -2.77
CA LEU A 166 4.95 -7.42 -3.20
C LEU A 166 4.29 -8.21 -2.05
N ALA A 167 5.10 -8.79 -1.15
CA ALA A 167 4.58 -9.43 0.05
C ALA A 167 3.84 -8.43 0.96
N ALA A 168 4.35 -7.21 1.11
CA ALA A 168 3.68 -6.14 1.87
C ALA A 168 2.36 -5.70 1.21
N VAL A 169 2.31 -5.62 -0.13
CA VAL A 169 1.06 -5.35 -0.88
C VAL A 169 0.01 -6.43 -0.62
N ALA A 170 0.40 -7.70 -0.74
CA ALA A 170 -0.52 -8.82 -0.49
C ALA A 170 -0.98 -8.89 0.97
N ASP A 171 -0.12 -8.52 1.92
CA ASP A 171 -0.38 -8.59 3.35
C ASP A 171 -1.52 -7.67 3.81
N VAL A 172 -1.71 -6.53 3.14
CA VAL A 172 -2.85 -5.62 3.41
C VAL A 172 -4.14 -6.03 2.69
N GLY A 173 -4.16 -7.19 2.02
CA GLY A 173 -5.30 -7.69 1.26
C GLY A 173 -5.52 -6.94 -0.06
N ALA A 174 -4.55 -6.17 -0.55
CA ALA A 174 -4.59 -5.61 -1.89
C ALA A 174 -4.37 -6.70 -2.96
N THR A 175 -4.97 -6.49 -4.13
CA THR A 175 -4.79 -7.37 -5.30
C THR A 175 -4.04 -6.68 -6.42
N GLY A 176 -4.06 -5.34 -6.47
CA GLY A 176 -3.41 -4.55 -7.50
C GLY A 176 -2.04 -4.03 -7.09
N VAL A 177 -1.09 -4.02 -8.02
CA VAL A 177 0.22 -3.40 -7.82
C VAL A 177 0.50 -2.40 -8.93
N GLU A 178 0.99 -1.23 -8.53
CA GLU A 178 1.44 -0.16 -9.41
C GLU A 178 2.94 0.02 -9.28
N ILE A 179 3.64 0.27 -10.40
CA ILE A 179 5.09 0.53 -10.42
C ILE A 179 5.42 1.82 -11.19
N LEU A 180 6.59 2.35 -10.93
CA LEU A 180 7.27 3.32 -11.81
C LEU A 180 8.30 2.58 -12.65
N GLY A 181 8.27 2.73 -13.97
CA GLY A 181 9.18 2.03 -14.87
C GLY A 181 10.65 2.20 -14.48
N GLU A 182 11.12 3.42 -14.40
CA GLU A 182 12.52 3.74 -14.04
C GLU A 182 12.87 3.43 -12.59
N GLY A 183 11.88 3.43 -11.69
CA GLY A 183 12.10 3.23 -10.26
C GLY A 183 12.19 1.76 -9.85
N HIS A 184 11.55 0.84 -10.60
CA HIS A 184 11.38 -0.54 -10.16
C HIS A 184 11.88 -1.59 -11.15
N ILE A 185 12.15 -1.20 -12.41
CA ILE A 185 12.61 -2.13 -13.44
C ILE A 185 14.12 -1.99 -13.63
N PRO A 186 14.91 -3.02 -13.26
CA PRO A 186 16.34 -3.00 -13.53
C PRO A 186 16.62 -2.94 -15.03
N ASN A 187 17.63 -2.14 -15.41
CA ASN A 187 18.02 -1.91 -16.80
C ASN A 187 16.88 -1.34 -17.68
N TYR A 188 15.95 -0.60 -17.05
CA TYR A 188 14.92 0.10 -17.80
C TYR A 188 15.53 0.82 -19.02
N PRO A 189 14.91 0.78 -20.21
CA PRO A 189 13.62 0.14 -20.51
C PRO A 189 13.71 -1.32 -20.99
N GLU A 190 14.84 -2.01 -20.81
CA GLU A 190 15.10 -3.35 -21.32
C GLU A 190 15.38 -4.35 -20.17
N PRO A 191 14.35 -4.77 -19.40
CA PRO A 191 14.53 -5.76 -18.35
C PRO A 191 14.95 -7.11 -18.93
N SER A 192 15.79 -7.86 -18.18
CA SER A 192 16.18 -9.20 -18.60
C SER A 192 15.01 -10.18 -18.58
N PRO A 193 15.01 -11.23 -19.43
CA PRO A 193 13.98 -12.28 -19.39
C PRO A 193 13.85 -12.91 -17.99
N ALA A 194 14.96 -13.16 -17.31
CA ALA A 194 14.95 -13.71 -15.95
C ALA A 194 14.25 -12.81 -14.94
N TRP A 195 14.35 -11.49 -15.09
CA TRP A 195 13.62 -10.56 -14.23
C TRP A 195 12.13 -10.58 -14.54
N ILE A 196 11.74 -10.66 -15.81
CA ILE A 196 10.33 -10.76 -16.24
C ILE A 196 9.71 -12.06 -15.71
N ASP A 197 10.40 -13.18 -15.82
CA ASP A 197 9.95 -14.46 -15.28
C ASP A 197 9.77 -14.38 -13.75
N ASN A 198 10.73 -13.77 -13.05
CA ASN A 198 10.62 -13.53 -11.60
C ASN A 198 9.46 -12.61 -11.24
N TRP A 199 9.22 -11.55 -12.03
CA TRP A 199 8.09 -10.65 -11.86
C TRP A 199 6.75 -11.42 -11.86
N PHE A 200 6.49 -12.20 -12.91
CA PHE A 200 5.27 -12.99 -13.00
C PHE A 200 5.18 -14.09 -11.94
N GLY A 201 6.29 -14.76 -11.62
CA GLY A 201 6.34 -15.75 -10.56
C GLY A 201 6.00 -15.16 -9.17
N LEU A 202 6.43 -13.95 -8.88
CA LEU A 202 6.09 -13.25 -7.65
C LEU A 202 4.62 -12.79 -7.65
N LEU A 203 4.09 -12.29 -8.76
CA LEU A 203 2.68 -11.94 -8.88
C LEU A 203 1.78 -13.16 -8.62
N GLU A 204 2.10 -14.30 -9.22
CA GLU A 204 1.38 -15.56 -8.97
C GLU A 204 1.47 -15.97 -7.51
N LYS A 205 2.69 -15.99 -6.94
CA LYS A 205 2.95 -16.36 -5.53
C LYS A 205 2.10 -15.56 -4.56
N TYR A 206 1.94 -14.25 -4.78
CA TYR A 206 1.21 -13.36 -3.89
C TYR A 206 -0.21 -13.07 -4.35
N SER A 207 -0.67 -13.68 -5.46
CA SER A 207 -1.98 -13.47 -6.08
C SER A 207 -2.26 -11.98 -6.32
N LEU A 208 -1.32 -11.32 -6.98
CA LEU A 208 -1.36 -9.91 -7.36
C LEU A 208 -1.53 -9.77 -8.87
N GLU A 209 -2.10 -8.64 -9.30
CA GLU A 209 -2.19 -8.24 -10.71
C GLU A 209 -1.51 -6.89 -10.93
N PRO A 210 -0.75 -6.70 -12.01
CA PRO A 210 -0.21 -5.40 -12.38
C PRO A 210 -1.36 -4.49 -12.83
N THR A 211 -1.40 -3.27 -12.29
CA THR A 211 -2.51 -2.34 -12.57
C THR A 211 -2.05 -1.15 -13.38
N ASN A 212 -1.22 -0.28 -12.81
CA ASN A 212 -0.81 0.98 -13.42
C ASN A 212 0.72 1.06 -13.52
N TYR A 213 1.19 1.46 -14.69
CA TYR A 213 2.59 1.66 -15.01
C TYR A 213 2.88 3.16 -15.11
N GLY A 214 3.66 3.68 -14.19
CA GLY A 214 4.13 5.07 -14.24
C GLY A 214 5.26 5.23 -15.25
N SER A 215 5.04 6.08 -16.24
CA SER A 215 5.98 6.45 -17.30
C SER A 215 6.41 7.91 -17.13
N TRP A 216 7.71 8.16 -17.18
CA TRP A 216 8.27 9.50 -17.15
C TRP A 216 8.80 9.88 -18.52
N ILE A 217 8.35 10.99 -19.07
CA ILE A 217 8.80 11.52 -20.36
C ILE A 217 9.47 12.87 -20.09
N ASP A 218 10.80 12.83 -19.99
CA ASP A 218 11.62 14.01 -19.70
C ASP A 218 11.75 14.88 -20.95
N THR A 219 10.81 15.76 -21.16
CA THR A 219 10.76 16.62 -22.37
C THR A 219 11.98 17.51 -22.54
N ARG A 220 12.79 17.67 -21.49
CA ARG A 220 14.05 18.44 -21.48
C ARG A 220 15.30 17.57 -21.44
N LEU A 221 15.21 16.35 -21.94
CA LEU A 221 16.32 15.41 -22.00
C LEU A 221 17.57 15.99 -22.69
N HIS A 222 17.37 16.90 -23.67
CA HIS A 222 18.48 17.51 -24.41
C HIS A 222 18.75 18.94 -23.92
N PRO A 223 20.01 19.29 -23.53
CA PRO A 223 20.37 20.66 -23.24
C PRO A 223 20.06 21.60 -24.44
N GLY A 224 19.34 22.69 -24.16
CA GLY A 224 19.07 23.73 -25.18
C GLY A 224 17.86 23.49 -26.08
N ARG A 225 17.17 22.35 -25.99
CA ARG A 225 15.89 22.12 -26.69
C ARG A 225 14.97 21.20 -25.90
N THR A 226 13.69 21.31 -26.15
CA THR A 226 12.71 20.32 -25.72
C THR A 226 12.65 19.14 -26.69
N MET A 227 12.06 18.04 -26.27
CA MET A 227 11.72 16.94 -27.17
C MET A 227 10.76 17.42 -28.28
N THR A 228 10.88 16.81 -29.43
CA THR A 228 9.87 16.91 -30.49
C THR A 228 8.68 16.02 -30.18
N VAL A 229 7.54 16.26 -30.80
CA VAL A 229 6.36 15.38 -30.73
C VAL A 229 6.71 13.92 -31.09
N ALA A 230 7.55 13.71 -32.10
CA ALA A 230 7.97 12.37 -32.50
C ALA A 230 8.75 11.66 -31.38
N GLU A 231 9.71 12.34 -30.76
CA GLU A 231 10.47 11.80 -29.64
C GLU A 231 9.58 11.51 -28.43
N GLY A 232 8.60 12.37 -28.13
CA GLY A 232 7.64 12.17 -27.07
C GLY A 232 6.70 10.98 -27.32
N ALA A 233 6.21 10.84 -28.56
CA ALA A 233 5.41 9.71 -28.99
C ALA A 233 6.22 8.40 -28.95
N ASP A 234 7.44 8.38 -29.43
CA ASP A 234 8.32 7.19 -29.42
C ASP A 234 8.60 6.75 -27.96
N ALA A 235 8.84 7.69 -27.05
CA ALA A 235 9.03 7.39 -25.63
C ALA A 235 7.77 6.77 -25.00
N LEU A 236 6.60 7.36 -25.24
CA LEU A 236 5.33 6.83 -24.75
C LEU A 236 5.02 5.45 -25.34
N GLN A 237 5.21 5.26 -26.64
CA GLN A 237 4.97 3.98 -27.31
C GLN A 237 5.92 2.88 -26.84
N ARG A 238 7.17 3.22 -26.54
CA ARG A 238 8.12 2.28 -25.90
C ARG A 238 7.55 1.81 -24.56
N ASP A 239 7.09 2.72 -23.73
CA ASP A 239 6.57 2.38 -22.41
C ASP A 239 5.22 1.63 -22.47
N LEU A 240 4.37 1.94 -23.45
CA LEU A 240 3.17 1.15 -23.71
C LEU A 240 3.51 -0.32 -24.03
N ARG A 241 4.52 -0.57 -24.87
CA ARG A 241 4.95 -1.94 -25.20
C ARG A 241 5.53 -2.66 -23.98
N LEU A 242 6.34 -1.97 -23.17
CA LEU A 242 6.92 -2.55 -21.96
C LEU A 242 5.83 -2.81 -20.91
N ALA A 243 4.91 -1.88 -20.70
CA ALA A 243 3.76 -2.07 -19.81
C ALA A 243 2.91 -3.29 -20.22
N ASN A 244 2.63 -3.44 -21.52
CA ASN A 244 1.93 -4.61 -22.05
C ASN A 244 2.70 -5.91 -21.79
N GLN A 245 4.00 -5.91 -22.03
CA GLN A 245 4.88 -7.07 -21.79
C GLN A 245 4.87 -7.50 -20.32
N LEU A 246 4.68 -6.55 -19.39
CA LEU A 246 4.63 -6.81 -17.95
C LEU A 246 3.20 -6.99 -17.40
N GLY A 247 2.17 -6.95 -18.28
CA GLY A 247 0.78 -7.24 -17.96
C GLY A 247 -0.03 -6.06 -17.42
N PHE A 248 0.44 -4.81 -17.52
CA PHE A 248 -0.26 -3.62 -17.07
C PHE A 248 -1.39 -3.22 -18.02
N GLY A 249 -2.54 -2.85 -17.44
CA GLY A 249 -3.70 -2.35 -18.20
C GLY A 249 -3.78 -0.83 -18.26
N PHE A 250 -3.05 -0.12 -17.42
CA PHE A 250 -3.00 1.35 -17.38
C PHE A 250 -1.57 1.83 -17.49
N VAL A 251 -1.39 2.95 -18.21
CA VAL A 251 -0.12 3.68 -18.27
C VAL A 251 -0.37 5.13 -17.89
N ARG A 252 0.31 5.58 -16.84
CA ARG A 252 0.30 6.95 -16.36
C ARG A 252 1.52 7.70 -16.88
N PRO A 253 1.39 8.42 -18.01
CA PRO A 253 2.49 9.22 -18.51
C PRO A 253 2.59 10.53 -17.72
N LYS A 254 3.79 10.93 -17.35
CA LYS A 254 4.12 12.25 -16.86
C LYS A 254 4.92 12.97 -17.94
N ILE A 255 4.24 13.78 -18.74
CA ILE A 255 4.86 14.61 -19.76
C ILE A 255 5.08 16.00 -19.16
N GLY A 256 6.32 16.45 -19.12
CA GLY A 256 6.82 17.58 -18.32
C GLY A 256 5.91 18.80 -18.23
N VAL A 257 6.01 19.52 -17.11
CA VAL A 257 5.33 20.80 -16.88
C VAL A 257 6.29 21.94 -17.18
N VAL A 258 5.85 22.95 -17.93
CA VAL A 258 6.71 24.04 -18.42
C VAL A 258 6.46 25.38 -17.75
N SER A 259 5.40 25.51 -16.96
CA SER A 259 5.08 26.77 -16.27
C SER A 259 4.55 26.55 -14.85
N SER A 260 4.59 27.62 -14.05
CA SER A 260 3.98 27.65 -12.72
C SER A 260 2.45 27.55 -12.75
N ASP A 261 1.84 27.82 -13.89
CA ASP A 261 0.39 27.65 -14.12
C ASP A 261 0.02 26.20 -14.46
N LEU A 262 0.95 25.27 -14.23
CA LEU A 262 0.76 23.83 -14.44
C LEU A 262 0.43 23.42 -15.88
N VAL A 263 0.86 24.22 -16.83
CA VAL A 263 0.69 23.92 -18.25
C VAL A 263 1.67 22.82 -18.64
N PRO A 264 1.19 21.66 -19.14
CA PRO A 264 2.06 20.60 -19.63
C PRO A 264 2.84 21.05 -20.87
N ASP A 265 3.95 20.35 -21.18
CA ASP A 265 4.70 20.59 -22.39
C ASP A 265 3.78 20.48 -23.63
N PRO A 266 3.81 21.44 -24.56
CA PRO A 266 2.88 21.46 -25.71
C PRO A 266 2.88 20.19 -26.56
N ILE A 267 3.93 19.38 -26.50
CA ILE A 267 4.01 18.13 -27.26
C ILE A 267 3.04 17.05 -26.73
N TRP A 268 2.45 17.22 -25.53
CA TRP A 268 1.70 16.15 -24.88
C TRP A 268 0.52 15.65 -25.71
N THR A 269 -0.28 16.58 -26.24
CA THR A 269 -1.52 16.24 -26.97
C THR A 269 -1.22 15.37 -28.19
N GLU A 270 -0.33 15.84 -29.06
CA GLU A 270 -0.01 15.13 -30.31
C GLU A 270 0.79 13.85 -30.03
N SER A 271 1.65 13.82 -29.00
CA SER A 271 2.37 12.60 -28.61
C SER A 271 1.41 11.52 -28.13
N VAL A 272 0.40 11.89 -27.34
CA VAL A 272 -0.68 10.96 -26.91
C VAL A 272 -1.50 10.51 -28.12
N GLU A 273 -1.97 11.43 -28.96
CA GLU A 273 -2.76 11.09 -30.14
C GLU A 273 -2.08 10.08 -31.06
N ARG A 274 -0.78 10.27 -31.33
CA ARG A 274 0.04 9.33 -32.11
C ARG A 274 0.22 7.97 -31.45
N SER A 275 -0.10 7.85 -30.18
CA SER A 275 0.04 6.63 -29.41
C SER A 275 -1.29 5.90 -29.16
N LEU A 276 -2.44 6.51 -29.51
CA LEU A 276 -3.77 5.94 -29.23
C LEU A 276 -4.03 4.63 -29.98
N ASP A 277 -3.60 4.53 -31.24
CA ASP A 277 -3.78 3.31 -32.03
C ASP A 277 -3.00 2.13 -31.41
N LEU A 278 -1.77 2.38 -30.98
CA LEU A 278 -0.97 1.37 -30.29
C LEU A 278 -1.57 1.02 -28.92
N ALA A 279 -2.04 1.99 -28.16
CA ALA A 279 -2.72 1.75 -26.89
C ALA A 279 -3.97 0.87 -27.07
N HIS A 280 -4.72 1.11 -28.16
CA HIS A 280 -5.87 0.27 -28.52
C HIS A 280 -5.45 -1.15 -28.88
N GLU A 281 -4.44 -1.31 -29.73
CA GLU A 281 -3.90 -2.63 -30.13
C GLU A 281 -3.45 -3.45 -28.90
N LEU A 282 -2.80 -2.79 -27.93
CA LEU A 282 -2.29 -3.40 -26.72
C LEU A 282 -3.34 -3.55 -25.60
N GLY A 283 -4.54 -2.98 -25.76
CA GLY A 283 -5.58 -2.99 -24.72
C GLY A 283 -5.24 -2.16 -23.48
N ILE A 284 -4.39 -1.13 -23.63
CA ILE A 284 -3.94 -0.25 -22.54
C ILE A 284 -4.74 1.05 -22.55
N ILE A 285 -5.02 1.58 -21.36
CA ILE A 285 -5.58 2.92 -21.18
C ILE A 285 -4.46 3.86 -20.71
N ILE A 286 -4.23 4.91 -21.48
CA ILE A 286 -3.35 6.02 -21.10
C ILE A 286 -4.12 6.91 -20.14
N CYS A 287 -3.59 7.20 -18.94
CA CYS A 287 -4.31 7.97 -17.94
C CYS A 287 -3.38 9.00 -17.25
N PRO A 288 -3.30 10.24 -17.77
CA PRO A 288 -2.55 11.29 -17.10
C PRO A 288 -3.12 11.55 -15.69
N GLU A 289 -2.22 11.89 -14.79
CA GLU A 289 -2.53 12.12 -13.39
C GLU A 289 -2.99 13.56 -13.15
N ILE A 290 -4.13 13.71 -12.49
CA ILE A 290 -4.59 14.98 -11.91
C ILE A 290 -4.12 14.98 -10.46
N HIS A 291 -3.03 15.68 -10.22
CA HIS A 291 -2.27 15.71 -8.96
C HIS A 291 -2.22 17.12 -8.39
N SER A 292 -2.23 17.27 -7.08
CA SER A 292 -2.01 18.57 -6.43
C SER A 292 -0.70 19.23 -6.94
N PRO A 293 -0.69 20.51 -7.28
CA PRO A 293 -1.76 21.50 -7.06
C PRO A 293 -2.76 21.71 -8.22
N THR A 294 -2.95 20.75 -9.12
CA THR A 294 -3.92 20.85 -10.23
C THR A 294 -5.33 20.47 -9.74
N PRO A 295 -6.30 21.39 -9.64
CA PRO A 295 -7.67 21.03 -9.28
C PRO A 295 -8.42 20.35 -10.43
N ILE A 296 -9.55 19.70 -10.13
CA ILE A 296 -10.44 19.12 -11.15
C ILE A 296 -10.89 20.15 -12.17
N LYS A 297 -11.24 21.36 -11.72
CA LYS A 297 -11.67 22.48 -12.56
C LYS A 297 -10.46 23.30 -13.04
N HIS A 298 -9.57 22.69 -13.81
CA HIS A 298 -8.39 23.31 -14.38
C HIS A 298 -8.39 23.15 -15.91
N PRO A 299 -7.92 24.15 -16.69
CA PRO A 299 -7.90 24.05 -18.15
C PRO A 299 -7.25 22.79 -18.72
N VAL A 300 -6.19 22.27 -18.08
CA VAL A 300 -5.55 21.02 -18.53
C VAL A 300 -6.49 19.82 -18.42
N VAL A 301 -7.38 19.79 -17.43
CA VAL A 301 -8.37 18.71 -17.28
C VAL A 301 -9.43 18.81 -18.36
N GLU A 302 -9.84 20.03 -18.71
CA GLU A 302 -10.74 20.32 -19.85
C GLU A 302 -10.10 19.87 -21.16
N ASP A 303 -8.79 20.11 -21.35
CA ASP A 303 -8.05 19.65 -22.53
C ASP A 303 -8.00 18.12 -22.63
N TYR A 304 -7.83 17.42 -21.51
CA TYR A 304 -7.87 15.95 -21.47
C TYR A 304 -9.27 15.41 -21.85
N ILE A 305 -10.32 16.02 -21.32
CA ILE A 305 -11.70 15.67 -21.65
C ILE A 305 -11.99 15.96 -23.12
N ALA A 306 -11.57 17.13 -23.63
CA ALA A 306 -11.73 17.49 -25.02
C ALA A 306 -11.02 16.50 -25.97
N LEU A 307 -9.86 15.96 -25.58
CA LEU A 307 -9.19 14.91 -26.33
C LEU A 307 -10.06 13.64 -26.41
N ILE A 308 -10.62 13.18 -25.26
CA ILE A 308 -11.50 12.02 -25.23
C ILE A 308 -12.72 12.22 -26.11
N GLU A 309 -13.40 13.35 -25.98
CA GLU A 309 -14.63 13.64 -26.72
C GLU A 309 -14.40 13.77 -28.22
N ARG A 310 -13.32 14.47 -28.61
CA ARG A 310 -12.96 14.67 -30.02
C ARG A 310 -12.55 13.39 -30.73
N THR A 311 -11.81 12.51 -30.04
CA THR A 311 -11.30 11.25 -30.63
C THR A 311 -12.26 10.10 -30.46
N GLY A 312 -13.16 10.16 -29.48
CA GLY A 312 -14.04 9.04 -29.11
C GLY A 312 -13.31 7.81 -28.59
N THR A 313 -12.02 7.97 -28.22
CA THR A 313 -11.18 6.85 -27.77
C THR A 313 -11.65 6.26 -26.43
N LYS A 314 -11.44 4.96 -26.26
CA LYS A 314 -11.60 4.26 -24.98
C LYS A 314 -10.25 3.97 -24.32
N ASN A 315 -9.17 4.36 -24.96
CA ASN A 315 -7.80 4.09 -24.54
C ASN A 315 -7.10 5.33 -23.94
N PHE A 316 -7.90 6.33 -23.57
CA PHE A 316 -7.47 7.48 -22.79
C PHE A 316 -8.52 7.82 -21.74
N GLY A 317 -8.09 8.13 -20.52
CA GLY A 317 -8.96 8.47 -19.39
C GLY A 317 -8.19 9.27 -18.35
N LEU A 318 -8.81 9.55 -17.21
CA LEU A 318 -8.22 10.36 -16.15
C LEU A 318 -7.81 9.48 -14.97
N LEU A 319 -6.66 9.78 -14.39
CA LEU A 319 -6.24 9.27 -13.10
C LEU A 319 -6.37 10.40 -12.07
N ILE A 320 -7.07 10.14 -10.97
CA ILE A 320 -7.18 11.09 -9.86
C ILE A 320 -6.25 10.67 -8.73
N ASP A 321 -5.39 11.59 -8.31
CA ASP A 321 -4.65 11.50 -7.07
C ASP A 321 -5.45 12.19 -5.95
N THR A 322 -5.76 11.46 -4.87
CA THR A 322 -6.59 11.99 -3.77
C THR A 322 -5.93 13.13 -2.99
N GLY A 323 -4.64 13.39 -3.19
CA GLY A 323 -3.96 14.56 -2.65
C GLY A 323 -4.60 15.90 -3.05
N ILE A 324 -5.38 15.95 -4.15
CA ILE A 324 -6.13 17.15 -4.53
C ILE A 324 -7.24 17.50 -3.52
N PHE A 325 -7.76 16.51 -2.80
CA PHE A 325 -8.78 16.69 -1.77
C PHE A 325 -8.20 17.06 -0.39
N GLN A 326 -6.89 17.14 -0.27
CA GLN A 326 -6.23 17.54 0.97
C GLN A 326 -6.73 18.92 1.40
N ASP A 327 -7.42 18.99 2.53
CA ASP A 327 -8.05 20.20 3.07
C ASP A 327 -7.26 20.85 4.21
N ARG A 328 -6.24 20.14 4.71
CA ARG A 328 -5.32 20.61 5.74
C ARG A 328 -3.88 20.47 5.31
N PRO A 329 -3.02 21.50 5.53
CA PRO A 329 -1.62 21.44 5.15
C PRO A 329 -0.88 20.39 5.96
N ILE A 330 0.13 19.78 5.35
CA ILE A 330 1.08 18.96 6.08
C ILE A 330 1.89 19.88 6.99
N PRO A 331 2.16 19.52 8.26
CA PRO A 331 3.01 20.31 9.14
C PRO A 331 4.38 20.55 8.52
N LEU A 332 4.92 21.75 8.72
CA LEU A 332 6.30 22.07 8.32
C LEU A 332 7.29 21.20 9.10
N ARG A 333 8.27 20.64 8.40
CA ARG A 333 9.40 19.96 9.02
C ARG A 333 10.39 20.96 9.60
N GLU A 334 11.25 20.50 10.48
CA GLU A 334 12.32 21.35 11.02
C GLU A 334 13.20 21.91 9.90
N GLY A 335 13.30 23.24 9.83
CA GLY A 335 14.05 23.95 8.78
C GLY A 335 13.30 24.23 7.48
N GLU A 336 12.05 23.74 7.33
CA GLU A 336 11.21 24.08 6.19
C GLU A 336 10.48 25.42 6.40
N THR A 337 10.27 26.14 5.30
CA THR A 337 9.36 27.30 5.26
C THR A 337 8.31 27.08 4.16
N ARG A 338 7.20 27.82 4.21
CA ARG A 338 6.17 27.72 3.16
C ARG A 338 6.70 28.10 1.78
N GLU A 339 7.67 29.01 1.73
CA GLU A 339 8.27 29.45 0.44
C GLU A 339 9.25 28.42 -0.13
N THR A 340 9.85 27.56 0.71
CA THR A 340 10.86 26.58 0.27
C THR A 340 10.30 25.19 0.04
N ARG A 341 9.08 24.90 0.55
CA ARG A 341 8.48 23.58 0.41
C ARG A 341 7.71 23.44 -0.91
N PRO A 342 7.58 22.22 -1.45
CA PRO A 342 6.74 21.98 -2.62
C PRO A 342 5.27 22.38 -2.36
N ALA A 343 4.66 23.06 -3.32
CA ALA A 343 3.28 23.57 -3.20
C ALA A 343 2.22 22.47 -2.98
N PHE A 344 2.46 21.24 -3.45
CA PHE A 344 1.54 20.11 -3.25
C PHE A 344 1.38 19.71 -1.77
N LEU A 345 2.28 20.11 -0.90
CA LEU A 345 2.20 19.83 0.54
C LEU A 345 1.26 20.79 1.28
N ASP A 346 0.84 21.90 0.67
CA ASP A 346 -0.09 22.86 1.28
C ASP A 346 -1.55 22.42 1.21
N GLY A 347 -1.88 21.51 0.28
CA GLY A 347 -3.25 21.13 -0.03
C GLY A 347 -3.97 22.22 -0.83
N ILE A 348 -4.89 21.81 -1.70
CA ILE A 348 -5.71 22.73 -2.49
C ILE A 348 -7.20 22.63 -2.15
N GLY A 349 -7.58 21.62 -1.35
CA GLY A 349 -8.92 21.47 -0.79
C GLY A 349 -10.02 21.41 -1.84
N VAL A 350 -9.82 20.65 -2.93
CA VAL A 350 -10.89 20.42 -3.92
C VAL A 350 -12.08 19.78 -3.21
N ASP A 351 -13.28 20.28 -3.47
CA ASP A 351 -14.49 19.64 -2.94
C ASP A 351 -14.63 18.23 -3.55
N PRO A 352 -14.69 17.17 -2.73
CA PRO A 352 -14.92 15.81 -3.24
C PRO A 352 -16.16 15.68 -4.12
N ALA A 353 -17.17 16.52 -3.94
CA ALA A 353 -18.37 16.56 -4.79
C ALA A 353 -18.06 16.90 -6.26
N ASP A 354 -16.98 17.65 -6.54
CA ASP A 354 -16.56 17.98 -7.89
C ASP A 354 -16.13 16.74 -8.70
N PHE A 355 -15.85 15.62 -8.03
CA PHE A 355 -15.57 14.35 -8.72
C PHE A 355 -16.71 13.93 -9.66
N ALA A 356 -17.96 14.24 -9.32
CA ALA A 356 -19.12 13.90 -10.13
C ALA A 356 -19.06 14.52 -11.55
N ASP A 357 -18.43 15.68 -11.69
CA ASP A 357 -18.32 16.40 -12.96
C ASP A 357 -17.45 15.63 -13.98
N ILE A 358 -16.50 14.83 -13.51
CA ILE A 358 -15.53 14.12 -14.35
C ILE A 358 -15.60 12.58 -14.21
N ALA A 359 -16.45 12.06 -13.36
CA ALA A 359 -16.47 10.63 -12.98
C ALA A 359 -16.51 9.68 -14.17
N GLN A 360 -17.23 10.02 -15.24
CA GLN A 360 -17.34 9.20 -16.46
C GLN A 360 -16.03 9.03 -17.23
N TYR A 361 -15.04 9.90 -16.98
CA TYR A 361 -13.72 9.87 -17.62
C TYR A 361 -12.65 9.24 -16.72
N VAL A 362 -12.94 9.06 -15.42
CA VAL A 362 -11.97 8.55 -14.45
C VAL A 362 -11.86 7.04 -14.55
N VAL A 363 -10.65 6.56 -14.79
CA VAL A 363 -10.34 5.14 -14.98
C VAL A 363 -9.51 4.56 -13.85
N PHE A 364 -8.82 5.40 -13.07
CA PHE A 364 -7.96 4.97 -11.98
C PHE A 364 -7.90 6.03 -10.87
N VAL A 365 -7.71 5.60 -9.61
CA VAL A 365 -7.55 6.49 -8.46
C VAL A 365 -6.32 6.07 -7.66
N GLN A 366 -5.37 6.99 -7.53
CA GLN A 366 -4.30 6.89 -6.55
C GLN A 366 -4.79 7.44 -5.21
N ALA A 367 -4.81 6.55 -4.22
CA ALA A 367 -5.21 6.87 -2.86
C ALA A 367 -3.99 7.43 -2.09
N LYS A 368 -3.57 8.64 -2.45
CA LYS A 368 -2.44 9.33 -1.83
C LYS A 368 -2.73 9.68 -0.38
N PHE A 369 -1.70 9.58 0.47
CA PHE A 369 -1.75 10.03 1.86
C PHE A 369 -0.35 10.27 2.42
N HIS A 370 -0.28 10.97 3.56
CA HIS A 370 0.99 11.35 4.17
C HIS A 370 1.19 10.76 5.57
N ASP A 371 0.17 10.74 6.40
CA ASP A 371 0.24 10.12 7.72
C ASP A 371 -1.14 9.72 8.23
N ILE A 372 -1.25 8.48 8.67
CA ILE A 372 -2.41 7.95 9.39
C ILE A 372 -1.99 7.71 10.84
N ASN A 373 -2.70 8.31 11.77
CA ASN A 373 -2.41 8.19 13.20
C ASN A 373 -2.77 6.81 13.78
N GLU A 374 -2.58 6.62 15.08
CA GLU A 374 -2.89 5.35 15.76
C GLU A 374 -4.39 5.09 15.93
N GLU A 375 -5.20 6.12 15.87
CA GLU A 375 -6.67 6.07 15.87
C GLU A 375 -7.25 5.74 14.49
N LEU A 376 -6.39 5.50 13.51
CA LEU A 376 -6.74 5.31 12.10
C LEU A 376 -7.48 6.50 11.51
N GLU A 377 -6.92 7.69 11.69
CA GLU A 377 -7.42 8.94 11.12
C GLU A 377 -6.33 9.58 10.23
N ASP A 378 -6.72 10.04 9.06
CA ASP A 378 -5.90 10.87 8.20
C ASP A 378 -6.03 12.33 8.62
N GLN A 379 -4.90 12.98 8.86
CA GLN A 379 -4.88 14.36 9.33
C GLN A 379 -5.00 15.38 8.19
N GLN A 380 -4.91 14.95 6.95
CA GLN A 380 -4.86 15.81 5.76
C GLN A 380 -6.05 15.61 4.82
N ILE A 381 -6.40 14.35 4.53
CA ILE A 381 -7.40 13.99 3.51
C ILE A 381 -8.71 13.55 4.18
N PRO A 382 -9.85 14.15 3.80
CA PRO A 382 -11.16 13.81 4.36
C PRO A 382 -11.73 12.55 3.68
N TRP A 383 -11.27 11.35 4.07
CA TRP A 383 -11.60 10.09 3.39
C TRP A 383 -13.09 9.77 3.30
N LEU A 384 -13.89 10.12 4.31
CA LEU A 384 -15.33 9.82 4.26
C LEU A 384 -16.06 10.53 3.10
N PRO A 385 -15.96 11.85 2.93
CA PRO A 385 -16.54 12.51 1.76
C PRO A 385 -15.89 12.08 0.43
N VAL A 386 -14.59 11.80 0.39
CA VAL A 386 -13.92 11.32 -0.83
C VAL A 386 -14.48 9.96 -1.26
N LEU A 387 -14.49 8.96 -0.38
CA LEU A 387 -15.01 7.63 -0.70
C LEU A 387 -16.52 7.66 -1.00
N LYS A 388 -17.27 8.57 -0.34
CA LYS A 388 -18.67 8.77 -0.65
C LYS A 388 -18.87 9.31 -2.07
N ALA A 389 -18.09 10.31 -2.49
CA ALA A 389 -18.18 10.89 -3.82
C ALA A 389 -17.84 9.85 -4.92
N LEU A 390 -16.79 9.05 -4.71
CA LEU A 390 -16.43 7.95 -5.61
C LEU A 390 -17.57 6.93 -5.74
N LYS A 391 -18.14 6.51 -4.61
CA LYS A 391 -19.23 5.53 -4.58
C LYS A 391 -20.51 6.07 -5.23
N ASP A 392 -20.93 7.28 -4.87
CA ASP A 392 -22.14 7.91 -5.40
C ASP A 392 -22.05 8.12 -6.93
N SER A 393 -20.85 8.32 -7.45
CA SER A 393 -20.56 8.41 -8.89
C SER A 393 -20.43 7.05 -9.59
N GLY A 394 -20.59 5.95 -8.86
CA GLY A 394 -20.53 4.59 -9.41
C GLY A 394 -19.12 4.09 -9.73
N TYR A 395 -18.06 4.72 -9.18
CA TYR A 395 -16.70 4.25 -9.36
C TYR A 395 -16.47 2.92 -8.64
N THR A 396 -15.98 1.92 -9.38
CA THR A 396 -15.68 0.56 -8.88
C THR A 396 -14.25 0.12 -9.21
N GLY A 397 -13.42 1.05 -9.67
CA GLY A 397 -12.04 0.81 -10.04
C GLY A 397 -11.10 0.64 -8.85
N TYR A 398 -9.81 0.76 -9.11
CA TYR A 398 -8.79 0.65 -8.07
C TYR A 398 -8.71 1.90 -7.20
N LEU A 399 -8.54 1.66 -5.89
CA LEU A 399 -7.95 2.60 -4.94
C LEU A 399 -6.53 2.11 -4.67
N SER A 400 -5.53 2.72 -5.30
CA SER A 400 -4.13 2.34 -5.20
C SER A 400 -3.42 3.22 -4.17
N SER A 401 -3.07 2.66 -3.01
CA SER A 401 -2.38 3.42 -1.95
C SER A 401 -1.07 4.01 -2.43
N GLU A 402 -0.86 5.29 -2.19
CA GLU A 402 0.38 5.98 -2.50
C GLU A 402 0.84 6.81 -1.29
N TYR A 403 1.81 6.28 -0.54
CA TYR A 403 2.35 6.93 0.65
C TYR A 403 3.45 7.93 0.28
N GLU A 404 3.28 9.18 0.68
CA GLU A 404 4.26 10.26 0.51
C GLU A 404 4.68 10.93 1.84
N GLY A 405 4.55 10.22 2.94
CA GLY A 405 4.96 10.72 4.26
C GLY A 405 6.46 10.58 4.56
N GLU A 406 6.78 10.48 5.83
CA GLU A 406 8.15 10.33 6.31
C GLU A 406 8.80 9.02 5.85
N ARG A 407 10.03 9.10 5.33
CA ARG A 407 10.78 7.99 4.73
C ARG A 407 11.75 7.32 5.71
N THR A 408 11.35 7.11 6.97
CA THR A 408 12.13 6.27 7.88
C THR A 408 11.98 4.79 7.51
N PRO A 409 13.02 3.94 7.69
CA PRO A 409 12.99 2.54 7.27
C PRO A 409 11.77 1.80 7.81
N TRP A 410 11.08 1.08 6.92
CA TRP A 410 9.91 0.22 7.18
C TRP A 410 8.62 0.95 7.62
N ARG A 411 8.66 2.28 7.78
CA ARG A 411 7.48 3.07 8.16
C ARG A 411 6.35 2.97 7.13
N ALA A 412 6.71 2.97 5.86
CA ALA A 412 5.74 2.93 4.76
C ALA A 412 4.82 1.70 4.82
N ILE A 413 5.34 0.53 5.18
CA ILE A 413 4.51 -0.69 5.31
C ILE A 413 3.42 -0.48 6.37
N GLU A 414 3.80 0.03 7.55
CA GLU A 414 2.85 0.28 8.62
C GLU A 414 1.82 1.34 8.23
N GLN A 415 2.25 2.39 7.53
CA GLN A 415 1.36 3.44 7.06
C GLN A 415 0.37 2.95 6.00
N VAL A 416 0.80 2.14 5.05
CA VAL A 416 -0.09 1.50 4.07
C VAL A 416 -1.10 0.57 4.77
N ARG A 417 -0.69 -0.18 5.81
CA ARG A 417 -1.60 -1.00 6.61
C ARG A 417 -2.68 -0.15 7.29
N ARG A 418 -2.29 0.98 7.90
CA ARG A 418 -3.22 1.92 8.53
C ARG A 418 -4.22 2.49 7.55
N GLN A 419 -3.75 2.91 6.37
CA GLN A 419 -4.64 3.42 5.34
C GLN A 419 -5.63 2.36 4.88
N HIS A 420 -5.19 1.15 4.58
CA HIS A 420 -6.09 0.06 4.18
C HIS A 420 -7.13 -0.26 5.27
N ALA A 421 -6.73 -0.24 6.54
CA ALA A 421 -7.67 -0.41 7.66
C ALA A 421 -8.69 0.73 7.69
N LEU A 422 -8.25 1.98 7.52
CA LEU A 422 -9.11 3.17 7.50
C LEU A 422 -10.11 3.15 6.32
N ILE A 423 -9.61 3.04 5.08
CA ILE A 423 -10.47 3.15 3.89
C ILE A 423 -11.47 1.99 3.79
N ARG A 424 -11.09 0.78 4.22
CA ARG A 424 -12.01 -0.37 4.24
C ARG A 424 -13.07 -0.23 5.33
N ARG A 425 -12.72 0.30 6.50
CA ARG A 425 -13.69 0.63 7.56
C ARG A 425 -14.73 1.60 7.03
N ILE A 426 -14.32 2.72 6.43
CA ILE A 426 -15.24 3.73 5.87
C ILE A 426 -16.07 3.15 4.73
N ALA A 427 -15.48 2.40 3.81
CA ALA A 427 -16.20 1.76 2.72
C ALA A 427 -17.26 0.77 3.22
N GLY A 428 -16.97 0.02 4.29
CA GLY A 428 -17.91 -0.86 4.97
C GLY A 428 -19.08 -0.10 5.59
N GLU A 429 -18.82 1.00 6.27
CA GLU A 429 -19.85 1.87 6.84
C GLU A 429 -20.79 2.47 5.77
N LEU A 430 -20.24 2.85 4.61
CA LEU A 430 -21.01 3.35 3.49
C LEU A 430 -21.91 2.27 2.83
N THR A 431 -21.64 0.98 3.03
CA THR A 431 -22.43 -0.12 2.47
C THR A 431 -23.53 -0.60 3.41
N CYS A 432 -23.38 -0.40 4.73
CA CYS A 432 -24.44 -0.69 5.70
C CYS A 432 -25.51 0.40 5.64
N PRO A 433 -26.82 0.07 5.52
CA PRO A 433 -27.87 1.07 5.70
C PRO A 433 -27.76 1.62 7.13
N ILE A 434 -27.70 2.94 7.25
CA ILE A 434 -27.73 3.62 8.56
C ILE A 434 -29.00 3.17 9.27
N PRO A 435 -28.95 2.53 10.46
CA PRO A 435 -30.16 2.20 11.19
C PRO A 435 -30.89 3.50 11.48
N PRO A 436 -32.25 3.55 11.33
CA PRO A 436 -32.98 4.74 11.59
C PRO A 436 -32.70 5.20 13.03
N PRO A 437 -32.60 6.52 13.28
CA PRO A 437 -32.31 7.04 14.61
C PRO A 437 -33.29 6.41 15.61
N SER A 438 -32.76 5.82 16.67
CA SER A 438 -33.56 5.26 17.76
C SER A 438 -34.53 6.33 18.23
N LYS A 439 -35.83 6.07 18.11
CA LYS A 439 -36.86 6.93 18.72
C LYS A 439 -36.58 6.91 20.23
N GLU A 440 -35.93 7.95 20.73
CA GLU A 440 -35.87 8.21 22.15
C GLU A 440 -37.29 8.18 22.67
N ASN A 441 -37.55 7.31 23.62
CA ASN A 441 -38.81 7.20 24.35
C ASN A 441 -39.04 8.50 25.12
N ASN A 442 -39.72 9.46 24.48
CA ASN A 442 -40.34 10.60 25.15
C ASN A 442 -41.60 10.15 25.93
N ASN A 443 -41.39 9.26 26.90
CA ASN A 443 -42.44 8.90 27.88
C ASN A 443 -41.94 9.12 29.30
N ALA A 444 -41.67 10.38 29.63
CA ALA A 444 -41.51 10.80 31.01
C ALA A 444 -41.90 12.29 31.13
N LYS A 445 -43.22 12.57 31.16
CA LYS A 445 -43.84 13.70 31.88
C LYS A 445 -45.29 13.82 31.48
N ARG A 446 -46.14 12.98 32.06
CA ARG A 446 -47.55 13.29 32.35
C ARG A 446 -47.99 12.40 33.53
N THR A 447 -47.78 12.87 34.73
CA THR A 447 -48.67 12.65 35.89
C THR A 447 -48.25 13.61 37.00
N SER A 448 -49.14 14.44 37.31
CA SER A 448 -49.55 15.29 38.45
C SER A 448 -49.21 16.73 38.34
#